data_73e1786e1f4bf6d69f2ed0b5e523aa6d
#
_entry.id   73e1786e1f4bf6d69f2ed0b5e523aa6d
#
_cell.length_a   1.000
_cell.length_b   1.000
_cell.length_c   1.000
_cell.angle_alpha   90.00
_cell.angle_beta   90.00
_cell.angle_gamma   90.00
#
_symmetry.space_group_name_H-M   'P 1'
#
loop_
_entity.id
_entity.type
_entity.pdbx_description
1 polymer ?
#
loop_
_entity_poly.entity_id
_entity_poly.type
_entity_poly.pdbx_seq_one_letter_code
_entity_poly.pdbx_strand_id
1 'polypeptide(L)'
;MSIAVFNINDAGIQLTVDSELIRTSPGIAVLNNNSLMTGEEASENVKLLPRWTNNRFWSQLNTNPLPNSTEQVRHNADIAFAHFEDLWLPINKAVANVIVIVPGYYHSNDLGLLLGIAHECGMPIKGVVDQSVISAIDLTLCSNVIHLDAHLHSFTLTQISNRGILARKDVKTILETGLSTLFDRWANIIASQFIQTTRFDPMHNADTEQQLFNLLPGWIRNLQDGNTHSFSIKAADTEHSVAISQESLLKACTSLYPKIVQAIRSEIGTNESASLLLSHRLQGFPGLKESLQLVANLEIIDLPKEKANDSAATHNATIIGNGDTVSHVVQLGTGEVAAPPKRETSATGATHILWRHQATAIGKALLIDADLSTGPRSSNNPAITLYTRDNQIMIECSAGVPRLLINLKR
;
A
#
# COMPACT_ATOMS: atom_id res chain seq x y z
N MET A 1 -4.00 -26.55 -12.55
CA MET A 1 -4.08 -26.71 -11.08
C MET A 1 -4.50 -25.40 -10.52
N SER A 2 -5.59 -25.38 -9.75
CA SER A 2 -6.11 -24.11 -9.15
C SER A 2 -5.14 -23.54 -8.12
N ILE A 3 -4.98 -22.23 -8.16
CA ILE A 3 -4.12 -21.47 -7.26
C ILE A 3 -4.98 -20.54 -6.43
N ALA A 4 -4.85 -20.65 -5.10
CA ALA A 4 -5.41 -19.64 -4.20
C ALA A 4 -4.35 -18.63 -3.80
N VAL A 5 -4.75 -17.36 -3.68
CA VAL A 5 -3.91 -16.29 -3.17
C VAL A 5 -4.56 -15.69 -1.94
N PHE A 6 -3.84 -15.73 -0.81
CA PHE A 6 -4.19 -15.08 0.44
C PHE A 6 -3.37 -13.81 0.59
N ASN A 7 -4.02 -12.67 0.55
CA ASN A 7 -3.38 -11.38 0.77
C ASN A 7 -3.64 -10.95 2.21
N ILE A 8 -2.63 -11.10 3.05
CA ILE A 8 -2.73 -10.86 4.49
C ILE A 8 -2.65 -9.36 4.79
N ASN A 9 -3.77 -8.81 5.22
CA ASN A 9 -3.85 -7.48 5.78
C ASN A 9 -4.96 -7.50 6.85
N ASP A 10 -4.67 -7.00 8.04
CA ASP A 10 -5.61 -7.01 9.17
C ASP A 10 -6.88 -6.18 8.93
N ALA A 11 -6.82 -5.18 8.03
CA ALA A 11 -8.00 -4.44 7.57
C ALA A 11 -8.93 -5.24 6.64
N GLY A 12 -8.47 -6.37 6.12
CA GLY A 12 -9.23 -7.28 5.28
C GLY A 12 -8.32 -8.22 4.50
N ILE A 13 -8.28 -9.49 4.93
CA ILE A 13 -7.63 -10.57 4.18
C ILE A 13 -8.45 -10.82 2.92
N GLN A 14 -7.80 -10.75 1.76
CA GLN A 14 -8.42 -11.10 0.49
C GLN A 14 -8.04 -12.52 0.10
N LEU A 15 -9.05 -13.32 -0.21
CA LEU A 15 -8.88 -14.65 -0.76
C LEU A 15 -9.37 -14.66 -2.20
N THR A 16 -8.48 -14.98 -3.14
CA THR A 16 -8.84 -15.23 -4.54
C THR A 16 -8.49 -16.66 -4.91
N VAL A 17 -9.26 -17.24 -5.83
CA VAL A 17 -8.98 -18.53 -6.47
C VAL A 17 -9.02 -18.32 -7.97
N ASP A 18 -7.93 -18.64 -8.67
CA ASP A 18 -7.78 -18.44 -10.12
C ASP A 18 -8.19 -17.01 -10.57
N SER A 19 -7.75 -15.99 -9.81
CA SER A 19 -8.04 -14.55 -9.97
C SER A 19 -9.49 -14.12 -9.67
N GLU A 20 -10.37 -15.02 -9.24
CA GLU A 20 -11.71 -14.64 -8.77
C GLU A 20 -11.68 -14.34 -7.27
N LEU A 21 -12.19 -13.18 -6.86
CA LEU A 21 -12.31 -12.80 -5.45
C LEU A 21 -13.41 -13.62 -4.78
N ILE A 22 -13.03 -14.53 -3.91
CA ILE A 22 -13.94 -15.41 -3.17
C ILE A 22 -14.45 -14.71 -1.91
N ARG A 23 -13.54 -14.09 -1.12
CA ARG A 23 -13.89 -13.47 0.15
C ARG A 23 -12.92 -12.35 0.52
N THR A 24 -13.44 -11.35 1.23
CA THR A 24 -12.64 -10.37 1.97
C THR A 24 -13.05 -10.45 3.43
N SER A 25 -12.10 -10.76 4.33
CA SER A 25 -12.40 -11.00 5.75
C SER A 25 -11.54 -10.10 6.64
N PRO A 26 -12.13 -9.22 7.47
CA PRO A 26 -11.37 -8.35 8.37
C PRO A 26 -10.67 -9.16 9.46
N GLY A 27 -9.49 -8.72 9.87
CA GLY A 27 -8.69 -9.31 10.94
C GLY A 27 -9.26 -8.99 12.32
N ILE A 28 -10.51 -9.32 12.53
CA ILE A 28 -11.27 -9.07 13.77
C ILE A 28 -11.74 -10.41 14.33
N ALA A 29 -11.68 -10.55 15.64
CA ALA A 29 -12.19 -11.70 16.37
C ALA A 29 -12.96 -11.26 17.61
N VAL A 30 -13.98 -12.02 17.98
CA VAL A 30 -14.72 -11.87 19.24
C VAL A 30 -14.71 -13.22 19.95
N LEU A 31 -14.06 -13.26 21.13
CA LEU A 31 -13.95 -14.44 21.98
C LEU A 31 -14.88 -14.27 23.17
N ASN A 32 -16.08 -14.85 23.12
CA ASN A 32 -17.09 -14.76 24.17
C ASN A 32 -17.48 -16.16 24.69
N ASN A 33 -17.27 -16.43 25.98
CA ASN A 33 -17.67 -17.67 26.65
C ASN A 33 -17.32 -18.96 25.89
N ASN A 34 -16.08 -19.13 25.45
CA ASN A 34 -15.60 -20.24 24.62
C ASN A 34 -16.12 -20.30 23.17
N SER A 35 -16.92 -19.32 22.74
CA SER A 35 -17.27 -19.15 21.33
C SER A 35 -16.33 -18.15 20.69
N LEU A 36 -15.69 -18.52 19.60
CA LEU A 36 -14.82 -17.67 18.82
C LEU A 36 -15.50 -17.36 17.48
N MET A 37 -15.79 -16.08 17.24
CA MET A 37 -16.17 -15.55 15.93
C MET A 37 -14.96 -14.87 15.30
N THR A 38 -14.80 -14.98 13.99
CA THR A 38 -13.72 -14.31 13.23
C THR A 38 -14.27 -13.62 12.00
N GLY A 39 -13.51 -12.67 11.46
CA GLY A 39 -13.81 -12.03 10.19
C GLY A 39 -15.06 -11.16 10.22
N GLU A 40 -15.92 -11.34 9.21
CA GLU A 40 -17.13 -10.52 9.03
C GLU A 40 -18.12 -10.68 10.20
N GLU A 41 -18.36 -11.91 10.66
CA GLU A 41 -19.23 -12.20 11.79
C GLU A 41 -18.74 -11.46 13.06
N ALA A 42 -17.43 -11.49 13.33
CA ALA A 42 -16.86 -10.75 14.44
C ALA A 42 -16.98 -9.24 14.26
N SER A 43 -16.79 -8.73 13.03
CA SER A 43 -16.89 -7.31 12.71
C SER A 43 -18.28 -6.74 13.01
N GLU A 44 -19.33 -7.51 12.79
CA GLU A 44 -20.72 -7.13 13.08
C GLU A 44 -21.03 -7.10 14.58
N ASN A 45 -20.11 -7.57 15.44
CA ASN A 45 -20.30 -7.67 16.88
C ASN A 45 -19.28 -6.85 17.71
N VAL A 46 -18.41 -6.09 17.07
CA VAL A 46 -17.31 -5.33 17.72
C VAL A 46 -17.85 -4.37 18.79
N LYS A 47 -18.91 -3.65 18.50
CA LYS A 47 -19.51 -2.65 19.41
C LYS A 47 -20.52 -3.26 20.37
N LEU A 48 -21.07 -4.44 20.03
CA LEU A 48 -21.92 -5.21 20.92
C LEU A 48 -21.11 -5.92 22.00
N LEU A 49 -19.91 -6.39 21.67
CA LEU A 49 -19.03 -7.19 22.54
C LEU A 49 -17.61 -6.62 22.65
N PRO A 50 -17.43 -5.31 22.97
CA PRO A 50 -16.13 -4.64 22.87
C PRO A 50 -15.05 -5.23 23.80
N ARG A 51 -15.44 -5.78 24.95
CA ARG A 51 -14.50 -6.41 25.91
C ARG A 51 -13.94 -7.74 25.43
N TRP A 52 -14.61 -8.37 24.47
CA TRP A 52 -14.28 -9.68 23.95
C TRP A 52 -13.64 -9.60 22.54
N THR A 53 -13.51 -8.38 22.02
CA THR A 53 -12.98 -8.13 20.69
C THR A 53 -11.46 -8.09 20.70
N ASN A 54 -10.84 -8.82 19.77
CA ASN A 54 -9.42 -8.75 19.43
C ASN A 54 -9.28 -8.43 17.94
N ASN A 55 -8.67 -7.31 17.62
CA ASN A 55 -8.39 -6.86 16.25
C ASN A 55 -6.89 -6.63 16.00
N ARG A 56 -6.04 -7.25 16.85
CA ARG A 56 -4.57 -7.13 16.77
C ARG A 56 -3.86 -8.44 16.47
N PHE A 57 -4.57 -9.56 16.42
CA PHE A 57 -3.96 -10.89 16.32
C PHE A 57 -3.14 -11.09 15.03
N TRP A 58 -3.48 -10.41 13.91
CA TRP A 58 -2.66 -10.41 12.71
C TRP A 58 -1.46 -9.46 12.79
N SER A 59 -1.65 -8.26 13.33
CA SER A 59 -0.56 -7.28 13.47
C SER A 59 0.40 -7.59 14.63
N GLN A 60 -0.03 -8.43 15.57
CA GLN A 60 0.74 -8.92 16.72
C GLN A 60 0.70 -10.45 16.76
N LEU A 61 1.08 -11.09 15.65
CA LEU A 61 1.09 -12.54 15.54
C LEU A 61 2.15 -13.14 16.47
N ASN A 62 1.72 -13.75 17.56
CA ASN A 62 2.59 -14.31 18.58
C ASN A 62 1.90 -15.41 19.40
N THR A 63 2.69 -16.07 20.27
CA THR A 63 2.24 -17.11 21.21
C THR A 63 2.23 -16.62 22.65
N ASN A 64 2.14 -15.30 22.87
CA ASN A 64 1.99 -14.76 24.23
C ASN A 64 0.55 -14.97 24.72
N PRO A 65 0.37 -15.29 26.02
CA PRO A 65 -0.96 -15.53 26.58
C PRO A 65 -1.88 -14.31 26.41
N LEU A 66 -3.12 -14.56 26.01
CA LEU A 66 -4.15 -13.52 25.94
C LEU A 66 -4.68 -13.20 27.34
N PRO A 67 -5.06 -11.94 27.62
CA PRO A 67 -5.69 -11.56 28.90
C PRO A 67 -6.97 -12.35 29.21
N ASN A 68 -7.74 -12.68 28.17
CA ASN A 68 -9.00 -13.42 28.25
C ASN A 68 -8.86 -14.79 27.56
N SER A 69 -7.79 -15.53 27.86
CA SER A 69 -7.54 -16.84 27.27
C SER A 69 -8.57 -17.87 27.74
N THR A 70 -8.87 -18.83 26.86
CA THR A 70 -9.66 -20.03 27.15
C THR A 70 -8.78 -21.28 26.97
N GLU A 71 -9.32 -22.47 27.25
CA GLU A 71 -8.58 -23.71 27.00
C GLU A 71 -8.24 -23.91 25.51
N GLN A 72 -9.10 -23.42 24.62
CA GLN A 72 -8.96 -23.57 23.15
C GLN A 72 -8.25 -22.40 22.49
N VAL A 73 -8.39 -21.17 23.04
CA VAL A 73 -7.82 -19.93 22.48
C VAL A 73 -6.94 -19.28 23.53
N ARG A 74 -5.65 -19.52 23.45
CA ARG A 74 -4.65 -19.12 24.46
C ARG A 74 -3.87 -17.88 24.04
N HIS A 75 -3.64 -17.70 22.74
CA HIS A 75 -2.80 -16.66 22.18
C HIS A 75 -3.28 -16.19 20.79
N ASN A 76 -2.69 -15.12 20.27
CA ASN A 76 -3.06 -14.57 18.96
C ASN A 76 -2.94 -15.59 17.81
N ALA A 77 -1.97 -16.52 17.91
CA ALA A 77 -1.82 -17.56 16.89
C ALA A 77 -3.00 -18.54 16.83
N ASP A 78 -3.67 -18.82 17.95
CA ASP A 78 -4.89 -19.68 17.96
C ASP A 78 -6.06 -18.97 17.25
N ILE A 79 -6.17 -17.65 17.44
CA ILE A 79 -7.18 -16.85 16.71
C ILE A 79 -6.88 -16.80 15.22
N ALA A 80 -5.60 -16.60 14.85
CA ALA A 80 -5.17 -16.59 13.46
C ALA A 80 -5.39 -17.94 12.78
N PHE A 81 -5.17 -19.05 13.51
CA PHE A 81 -5.48 -20.41 13.06
C PHE A 81 -6.97 -20.55 12.73
N ALA A 82 -7.85 -20.20 13.66
CA ALA A 82 -9.29 -20.29 13.45
C ALA A 82 -9.76 -19.42 12.28
N HIS A 83 -9.21 -18.21 12.13
CA HIS A 83 -9.55 -17.33 11.01
C HIS A 83 -9.05 -17.89 9.67
N PHE A 84 -7.84 -18.47 9.62
CA PHE A 84 -7.36 -19.15 8.42
C PHE A 84 -8.18 -20.39 8.08
N GLU A 85 -8.53 -21.19 9.07
CA GLU A 85 -9.35 -22.38 8.89
C GLU A 85 -10.72 -22.02 8.31
N ASP A 86 -11.38 -20.98 8.82
CA ASP A 86 -12.65 -20.46 8.29
C ASP A 86 -12.56 -20.05 6.82
N LEU A 87 -11.46 -19.43 6.42
CA LEU A 87 -11.22 -19.03 5.03
C LEU A 87 -10.83 -20.21 4.13
N TRP A 88 -10.10 -21.19 4.65
CA TRP A 88 -9.53 -22.29 3.90
C TRP A 88 -10.48 -23.46 3.66
N LEU A 89 -11.24 -23.86 4.68
CA LEU A 89 -12.12 -25.05 4.62
C LEU A 89 -13.07 -25.06 3.42
N PRO A 90 -13.70 -23.95 3.00
CA PRO A 90 -14.63 -23.96 1.87
C PRO A 90 -13.97 -24.28 0.52
N ILE A 91 -12.64 -24.03 0.38
CA ILE A 91 -11.94 -24.15 -0.89
C ILE A 91 -10.88 -25.26 -0.92
N ASN A 92 -10.55 -25.87 0.22
CA ASN A 92 -9.40 -26.77 0.40
C ASN A 92 -9.36 -27.97 -0.58
N LYS A 93 -10.53 -28.45 -1.02
CA LYS A 93 -10.63 -29.59 -1.96
C LYS A 93 -10.39 -29.20 -3.42
N ALA A 94 -10.53 -27.92 -3.75
CA ALA A 94 -10.44 -27.41 -5.11
C ALA A 94 -9.05 -26.84 -5.44
N VAL A 95 -8.26 -26.49 -4.42
CA VAL A 95 -7.00 -25.76 -4.55
C VAL A 95 -5.80 -26.66 -4.35
N ALA A 96 -4.87 -26.65 -5.30
CA ALA A 96 -3.63 -27.45 -5.25
C ALA A 96 -2.42 -26.66 -4.71
N ASN A 97 -2.38 -25.35 -4.93
CA ASN A 97 -1.29 -24.49 -4.52
C ASN A 97 -1.81 -23.19 -3.87
N VAL A 98 -1.13 -22.76 -2.83
CA VAL A 98 -1.43 -21.50 -2.14
C VAL A 98 -0.23 -20.57 -2.21
N ILE A 99 -0.48 -19.31 -2.58
CA ILE A 99 0.45 -18.20 -2.47
C ILE A 99 -0.05 -17.27 -1.37
N VAL A 100 0.86 -16.82 -0.51
CA VAL A 100 0.53 -15.86 0.54
C VAL A 100 1.25 -14.55 0.27
N ILE A 101 0.49 -13.46 0.18
CA ILE A 101 1.00 -12.09 0.13
C ILE A 101 1.05 -11.58 1.57
N VAL A 102 2.20 -11.09 1.99
CA VAL A 102 2.42 -10.63 3.36
C VAL A 102 2.76 -9.15 3.42
N PRO A 103 2.35 -8.42 4.48
CA PRO A 103 2.71 -7.03 4.66
C PRO A 103 4.22 -6.89 4.93
N GLY A 104 4.82 -5.79 4.49
CA GLY A 104 6.25 -5.57 4.57
C GLY A 104 6.83 -5.56 6.01
N TYR A 105 6.01 -5.30 7.02
CA TYR A 105 6.44 -5.29 8.43
C TYR A 105 6.55 -6.70 9.07
N TYR A 106 6.14 -7.77 8.37
CA TYR A 106 6.36 -9.12 8.88
C TYR A 106 7.84 -9.49 8.85
N HIS A 107 8.37 -9.87 10.00
CA HIS A 107 9.73 -10.36 10.18
C HIS A 107 9.80 -11.89 10.13
N SER A 108 10.98 -12.45 10.23
CA SER A 108 11.19 -13.90 10.13
C SER A 108 10.38 -14.71 11.14
N ASN A 109 10.18 -14.19 12.36
CA ASN A 109 9.39 -14.87 13.39
C ASN A 109 7.90 -14.89 13.03
N ASP A 110 7.36 -13.78 12.52
CA ASP A 110 5.96 -13.68 12.10
C ASP A 110 5.69 -14.62 10.92
N LEU A 111 6.63 -14.65 9.96
CA LEU A 111 6.56 -15.56 8.80
C LEU A 111 6.65 -17.03 9.22
N GLY A 112 7.55 -17.36 10.14
CA GLY A 112 7.68 -18.73 10.67
C GLY A 112 6.39 -19.19 11.34
N LEU A 113 5.78 -18.31 12.16
CA LEU A 113 4.52 -18.62 12.84
C LEU A 113 3.34 -18.72 11.85
N LEU A 114 3.27 -17.80 10.88
CA LEU A 114 2.28 -17.85 9.80
C LEU A 114 2.32 -19.16 9.02
N LEU A 115 3.53 -19.61 8.62
CA LEU A 115 3.71 -20.88 7.90
C LEU A 115 3.35 -22.07 8.78
N GLY A 116 3.68 -22.04 10.08
CA GLY A 116 3.27 -23.07 11.03
C GLY A 116 1.74 -23.17 11.17
N ILE A 117 1.05 -22.04 11.31
CA ILE A 117 -0.42 -21.98 11.37
C ILE A 117 -1.04 -22.54 10.07
N ALA A 118 -0.53 -22.11 8.92
CA ALA A 118 -1.02 -22.57 7.64
C ALA A 118 -0.81 -24.09 7.43
N HIS A 119 0.32 -24.61 7.91
CA HIS A 119 0.60 -26.06 7.89
C HIS A 119 -0.42 -26.82 8.74
N GLU A 120 -0.73 -26.35 9.95
CA GLU A 120 -1.74 -26.97 10.83
C GLU A 120 -3.16 -26.90 10.19
N CYS A 121 -3.48 -25.87 9.41
CA CYS A 121 -4.71 -25.79 8.60
C CYS A 121 -4.67 -26.75 7.38
N GLY A 122 -3.56 -27.43 7.10
CA GLY A 122 -3.39 -28.26 5.91
C GLY A 122 -3.33 -27.45 4.61
N MET A 123 -2.89 -26.18 4.66
CA MET A 123 -2.77 -25.33 3.47
C MET A 123 -1.47 -25.63 2.71
N PRO A 124 -1.54 -25.98 1.40
CA PRO A 124 -0.37 -26.26 0.59
C PRO A 124 0.32 -24.97 0.13
N ILE A 125 0.91 -24.20 1.07
CA ILE A 125 1.64 -22.99 0.71
C ILE A 125 2.87 -23.35 -0.13
N LYS A 126 3.00 -22.74 -1.31
CA LYS A 126 4.10 -22.92 -2.24
C LYS A 126 4.97 -21.66 -2.42
N GLY A 127 4.46 -20.50 -2.04
CA GLY A 127 5.22 -19.26 -2.13
C GLY A 127 4.67 -18.18 -1.19
N VAL A 128 5.58 -17.32 -0.75
CA VAL A 128 5.26 -16.12 0.02
C VAL A 128 5.88 -14.92 -0.68
N VAL A 129 5.14 -13.84 -0.85
CA VAL A 129 5.61 -12.65 -1.55
C VAL A 129 5.26 -11.38 -0.77
N ASP A 130 6.15 -10.40 -0.83
CA ASP A 130 5.94 -9.09 -0.23
C ASP A 130 4.84 -8.31 -0.96
N GLN A 131 3.89 -7.75 -0.20
CA GLN A 131 2.75 -6.96 -0.69
C GLN A 131 3.17 -5.83 -1.63
N SER A 132 4.21 -5.08 -1.26
CA SER A 132 4.61 -3.89 -1.99
C SER A 132 5.26 -4.24 -3.32
N VAL A 133 6.09 -5.28 -3.34
CA VAL A 133 6.80 -5.75 -4.54
C VAL A 133 5.82 -6.32 -5.56
N ILE A 134 4.88 -7.17 -5.11
CA ILE A 134 3.90 -7.76 -6.02
C ILE A 134 2.87 -6.73 -6.52
N SER A 135 2.57 -5.69 -5.74
CA SER A 135 1.70 -4.60 -6.17
C SER A 135 2.35 -3.69 -7.22
N ALA A 136 3.68 -3.60 -7.23
CA ALA A 136 4.45 -2.76 -8.13
C ALA A 136 4.72 -3.39 -9.50
N ILE A 137 4.60 -4.72 -9.62
CA ILE A 137 4.93 -5.41 -10.87
C ILE A 137 3.96 -5.03 -12.01
N ASP A 138 4.45 -5.05 -13.23
CA ASP A 138 3.72 -4.70 -14.47
C ASP A 138 3.23 -3.23 -14.53
N LEU A 139 3.79 -2.36 -13.68
CA LEU A 139 3.52 -0.93 -13.72
C LEU A 139 4.72 -0.16 -14.28
N THR A 140 4.44 0.93 -15.01
CA THR A 140 5.47 1.88 -15.45
C THR A 140 5.79 2.82 -14.30
N LEU A 141 6.95 2.66 -13.68
CA LEU A 141 7.33 3.33 -12.44
C LEU A 141 8.69 4.03 -12.55
N CYS A 142 8.88 5.07 -11.75
CA CYS A 142 10.18 5.67 -11.52
C CYS A 142 11.17 4.67 -10.88
N SER A 143 12.45 5.06 -10.79
CA SER A 143 13.48 4.24 -10.10
C SER A 143 13.26 4.17 -8.58
N ASN A 144 12.67 5.20 -7.99
CA ASN A 144 12.26 5.24 -6.59
C ASN A 144 10.74 5.06 -6.49
N VAL A 145 10.30 4.02 -5.83
CA VAL A 145 8.89 3.67 -5.68
C VAL A 145 8.57 3.57 -4.19
N ILE A 146 7.46 4.14 -3.80
CA ILE A 146 6.95 4.10 -2.42
C ILE A 146 5.57 3.45 -2.48
N HIS A 147 5.36 2.40 -1.70
CA HIS A 147 4.04 1.80 -1.51
C HIS A 147 3.47 2.24 -0.15
N LEU A 148 2.33 2.91 -0.16
CA LEU A 148 1.59 3.30 1.03
C LEU A 148 0.38 2.38 1.20
N ASP A 149 0.37 1.60 2.29
CA ASP A 149 -0.76 0.75 2.65
C ASP A 149 -1.31 1.07 4.04
N ALA A 150 -2.57 0.74 4.25
CA ALA A 150 -3.29 0.95 5.50
C ALA A 150 -3.64 -0.37 6.17
N HIS A 151 -3.44 -0.38 7.49
CA HIS A 151 -3.77 -1.48 8.39
C HIS A 151 -4.72 -0.97 9.47
N LEU A 152 -5.30 -1.86 10.26
CA LEU A 152 -6.23 -1.46 11.35
C LEU A 152 -5.57 -0.49 12.34
N HIS A 153 -4.28 -0.70 12.66
CA HIS A 153 -3.59 0.06 13.71
C HIS A 153 -2.37 0.84 13.25
N SER A 154 -2.03 0.79 11.96
CA SER A 154 -0.86 1.47 11.42
C SER A 154 -1.01 1.78 9.94
N PHE A 155 -0.14 2.66 9.43
CA PHE A 155 0.15 2.79 8.01
C PHE A 155 1.56 2.31 7.75
N THR A 156 1.79 1.67 6.60
CA THR A 156 3.12 1.25 6.18
C THR A 156 3.54 1.97 4.93
N LEU A 157 4.77 2.48 4.96
CA LEU A 157 5.48 2.96 3.77
C LEU A 157 6.59 1.96 3.46
N THR A 158 6.51 1.34 2.30
CA THR A 158 7.57 0.46 1.82
C THR A 158 8.29 1.11 0.67
N GLN A 159 9.59 1.30 0.82
CA GLN A 159 10.47 1.80 -0.24
C GLN A 159 10.90 0.64 -1.13
N ILE A 160 10.75 0.81 -2.44
CA ILE A 160 11.10 -0.18 -3.46
C ILE A 160 12.05 0.49 -4.45
N SER A 161 13.14 -0.16 -4.81
CA SER A 161 13.96 0.26 -5.95
C SER A 161 13.50 -0.44 -7.21
N ASN A 162 13.39 0.32 -8.31
CA ASN A 162 13.11 -0.18 -9.64
C ASN A 162 14.31 0.08 -10.56
N ARG A 163 15.15 -0.95 -10.75
CA ARG A 163 16.34 -0.91 -11.63
C ARG A 163 16.38 -2.14 -12.53
N GLY A 164 15.23 -2.47 -13.17
CA GLY A 164 15.04 -3.73 -13.90
C GLY A 164 14.67 -4.90 -12.97
N ILE A 165 14.84 -4.71 -11.68
CA ILE A 165 14.35 -5.58 -10.61
C ILE A 165 13.67 -4.68 -9.59
N LEU A 166 12.41 -5.00 -9.28
CA LEU A 166 11.70 -4.42 -8.14
C LEU A 166 12.21 -5.08 -6.87
N ALA A 167 12.82 -4.33 -5.98
CA ALA A 167 13.37 -4.87 -4.73
C ALA A 167 12.96 -4.00 -3.54
N ARG A 168 12.36 -4.60 -2.52
CA ARG A 168 12.07 -3.94 -1.25
C ARG A 168 13.37 -3.47 -0.60
N LYS A 169 13.42 -2.21 -0.17
CA LYS A 169 14.58 -1.59 0.47
C LYS A 169 14.37 -1.40 1.96
N ASP A 170 13.30 -0.71 2.31
CA ASP A 170 12.99 -0.35 3.69
C ASP A 170 11.49 -0.37 3.92
N VAL A 171 11.08 -0.57 5.18
CA VAL A 171 9.69 -0.54 5.61
C VAL A 171 9.57 0.34 6.84
N LYS A 172 8.80 1.41 6.73
CA LYS A 172 8.47 2.29 7.85
C LYS A 172 7.01 2.10 8.26
N THR A 173 6.79 1.90 9.54
CA THR A 173 5.46 1.78 10.12
C THR A 173 5.12 3.03 10.92
N ILE A 174 4.04 3.71 10.54
CA ILE A 174 3.49 4.85 11.29
C ILE A 174 2.46 4.27 12.27
N LEU A 175 2.89 4.09 13.52
CA LEU A 175 2.08 3.49 14.58
C LEU A 175 1.00 4.45 15.10
N GLU A 176 -0.01 3.90 15.77
CA GLU A 176 -1.12 4.62 16.44
C GLU A 176 -1.98 5.49 15.50
N THR A 177 -1.95 5.19 14.22
CA THR A 177 -2.59 6.01 13.18
C THR A 177 -3.30 5.16 12.12
N GLY A 178 -3.75 3.95 12.45
CA GLY A 178 -4.40 3.04 11.51
C GLY A 178 -5.85 3.39 11.20
N LEU A 179 -6.49 2.54 10.41
CA LEU A 179 -7.89 2.70 9.98
C LEU A 179 -8.85 2.79 11.15
N SER A 180 -8.65 1.97 12.19
CA SER A 180 -9.51 1.99 13.40
C SER A 180 -9.54 3.37 14.04
N THR A 181 -8.37 4.03 14.21
CA THR A 181 -8.28 5.38 14.77
C THR A 181 -9.00 6.41 13.90
N LEU A 182 -8.90 6.30 12.58
CA LEU A 182 -9.58 7.21 11.66
C LEU A 182 -11.08 7.02 11.70
N PHE A 183 -11.55 5.79 11.65
CA PHE A 183 -12.98 5.49 11.72
C PHE A 183 -13.58 5.93 13.04
N ASP A 184 -12.89 5.73 14.16
CA ASP A 184 -13.35 6.25 15.48
C ASP A 184 -13.48 7.79 15.46
N ARG A 185 -12.54 8.51 14.84
CA ARG A 185 -12.62 9.98 14.73
C ARG A 185 -13.78 10.44 13.86
N TRP A 186 -13.97 9.81 12.69
CA TRP A 186 -15.11 10.12 11.82
C TRP A 186 -16.43 9.77 12.50
N ALA A 187 -16.52 8.62 13.17
CA ALA A 187 -17.70 8.24 13.96
C ALA A 187 -18.05 9.30 15.00
N ASN A 188 -17.07 9.80 15.75
CA ASN A 188 -17.27 10.86 16.74
C ASN A 188 -17.77 12.18 16.11
N ILE A 189 -17.23 12.57 14.95
CA ILE A 189 -17.69 13.79 14.24
C ILE A 189 -19.13 13.62 13.78
N ILE A 190 -19.44 12.46 13.18
CA ILE A 190 -20.77 12.14 12.67
C ILE A 190 -21.77 12.07 13.83
N ALA A 191 -21.45 11.37 14.92
CA ALA A 191 -22.29 11.28 16.11
C ALA A 191 -22.57 12.64 16.73
N SER A 192 -21.53 13.50 16.84
CA SER A 192 -21.70 14.87 17.32
C SER A 192 -22.68 15.66 16.47
N GLN A 193 -22.67 15.49 15.16
CA GLN A 193 -23.62 16.16 14.26
C GLN A 193 -25.04 15.62 14.43
N PHE A 194 -25.22 14.31 14.61
CA PHE A 194 -26.51 13.71 14.93
C PHE A 194 -27.10 14.29 16.21
N ILE A 195 -26.30 14.38 17.29
CA ILE A 195 -26.73 14.97 18.57
C ILE A 195 -27.17 16.43 18.39
N GLN A 196 -26.38 17.24 17.68
CA GLN A 196 -26.66 18.66 17.49
C GLN A 196 -27.91 18.92 16.65
N THR A 197 -28.11 18.13 15.59
CA THR A 197 -29.17 18.37 14.61
C THR A 197 -30.48 17.67 14.95
N THR A 198 -30.40 16.42 15.41
CA THR A 198 -31.60 15.56 15.59
C THR A 198 -31.84 15.20 17.04
N ARG A 199 -30.98 15.55 17.98
CA ARG A 199 -31.01 15.13 19.40
C ARG A 199 -30.88 13.60 19.59
N PHE A 200 -30.49 12.88 18.55
CA PHE A 200 -30.21 11.45 18.57
C PHE A 200 -28.70 11.22 18.71
N ASP A 201 -28.31 10.37 19.68
CA ASP A 201 -26.92 9.95 19.85
C ASP A 201 -26.77 8.50 19.38
N PRO A 202 -26.16 8.26 18.21
CA PRO A 202 -25.98 6.90 17.71
C PRO A 202 -24.99 6.07 18.55
N MET A 203 -24.16 6.70 19.39
CA MET A 203 -23.20 6.00 20.25
C MET A 203 -23.73 5.71 21.66
N HIS A 204 -24.96 6.10 21.97
CA HIS A 204 -25.58 5.84 23.28
C HIS A 204 -26.01 4.37 23.46
N ASN A 205 -26.33 3.70 22.38
CA ASN A 205 -26.77 2.29 22.36
C ASN A 205 -25.84 1.47 21.48
N ALA A 206 -25.43 0.29 21.96
CA ALA A 206 -24.51 -0.60 21.25
C ALA A 206 -25.01 -1.00 19.85
N ASP A 207 -26.31 -1.20 19.64
CA ASP A 207 -26.91 -1.57 18.35
C ASP A 207 -26.73 -0.43 17.31
N THR A 208 -27.02 0.82 17.72
CA THR A 208 -26.88 1.98 16.84
C THR A 208 -25.42 2.38 16.64
N GLU A 209 -24.56 2.18 17.64
CA GLU A 209 -23.11 2.32 17.49
C GLU A 209 -22.57 1.30 16.49
N GLN A 210 -22.98 0.03 16.61
CA GLN A 210 -22.58 -1.02 15.66
C GLN A 210 -23.04 -0.68 14.23
N GLN A 211 -24.29 -0.22 14.08
CA GLN A 211 -24.81 0.21 12.78
C GLN A 211 -23.98 1.37 12.19
N LEU A 212 -23.63 2.37 13.00
CA LEU A 212 -22.78 3.48 12.57
C LEU A 212 -21.43 2.94 12.04
N PHE A 213 -20.78 2.06 12.78
CA PHE A 213 -19.48 1.51 12.39
C PHE A 213 -19.55 0.59 11.16
N ASN A 214 -20.66 -0.13 10.96
CA ASN A 214 -20.87 -0.94 9.76
C ASN A 214 -21.05 -0.09 8.49
N LEU A 215 -21.76 1.04 8.61
CA LEU A 215 -22.02 1.94 7.49
C LEU A 215 -20.83 2.85 7.13
N LEU A 216 -20.05 3.24 8.14
CA LEU A 216 -19.03 4.27 8.04
C LEU A 216 -17.96 4.00 6.93
N PRO A 217 -17.38 2.79 6.77
CA PRO A 217 -16.43 2.52 5.70
C PRO A 217 -17.02 2.72 4.31
N GLY A 218 -18.29 2.34 4.12
CA GLY A 218 -19.03 2.56 2.89
C GLY A 218 -19.28 4.03 2.64
N TRP A 219 -19.72 4.77 3.65
CA TRP A 219 -19.95 6.21 3.54
C TRP A 219 -18.69 6.97 3.13
N ILE A 220 -17.55 6.72 3.80
CA ILE A 220 -16.28 7.42 3.53
C ILE A 220 -15.75 7.11 2.12
N ARG A 221 -15.86 5.86 1.66
CA ARG A 221 -15.41 5.47 0.32
C ARG A 221 -16.28 6.04 -0.82
N ASN A 222 -17.56 6.25 -0.54
CA ASN A 222 -18.54 6.70 -1.52
C ASN A 222 -18.86 8.21 -1.41
N LEU A 223 -17.98 8.98 -0.75
CA LEU A 223 -18.11 10.42 -0.74
C LEU A 223 -18.04 10.94 -2.18
N GLN A 224 -19.11 11.63 -2.59
CA GLN A 224 -19.19 12.27 -3.92
C GLN A 224 -18.43 13.61 -3.89
N ASP A 225 -18.07 14.09 -5.07
CA ASP A 225 -17.56 15.45 -5.18
C ASP A 225 -18.64 16.42 -4.72
N GLY A 226 -18.38 17.11 -3.62
CA GLY A 226 -19.34 18.04 -3.03
C GLY A 226 -18.89 18.51 -1.64
N ASN A 227 -19.44 19.65 -1.23
CA ASN A 227 -19.08 20.27 0.05
C ASN A 227 -19.82 19.66 1.25
N THR A 228 -20.86 18.85 1.01
CA THR A 228 -21.73 18.32 2.06
C THR A 228 -22.20 16.92 1.71
N HIS A 229 -22.15 16.01 2.67
CA HIS A 229 -22.53 14.61 2.55
C HIS A 229 -23.63 14.25 3.55
N SER A 230 -24.59 13.43 3.12
CA SER A 230 -25.71 12.99 3.96
C SER A 230 -25.46 11.60 4.52
N PHE A 231 -25.71 11.44 5.82
CA PHE A 231 -25.58 10.18 6.54
C PHE A 231 -26.87 9.87 7.28
N SER A 232 -27.34 8.62 7.20
CA SER A 232 -28.61 8.19 7.80
C SER A 232 -28.43 6.95 8.66
N ILE A 233 -29.05 6.95 9.85
CA ILE A 233 -29.08 5.82 10.77
C ILE A 233 -30.54 5.56 11.15
N LYS A 234 -30.95 4.29 11.12
CA LYS A 234 -32.26 3.87 11.53
C LYS A 234 -32.23 3.41 12.99
N ALA A 235 -32.99 4.06 13.85
CA ALA A 235 -33.17 3.67 15.25
C ALA A 235 -34.66 3.34 15.50
N ALA A 236 -34.95 2.10 15.86
CA ALA A 236 -36.31 1.57 15.90
C ALA A 236 -37.08 1.88 14.60
N ASP A 237 -38.18 2.62 14.68
CA ASP A 237 -39.00 2.99 13.51
C ASP A 237 -38.66 4.38 12.91
N THR A 238 -37.64 5.03 13.45
CA THR A 238 -37.27 6.41 13.03
C THR A 238 -35.95 6.39 12.29
N GLU A 239 -35.90 7.02 11.13
CA GLU A 239 -34.69 7.32 10.40
C GLU A 239 -34.18 8.73 10.76
N HIS A 240 -32.97 8.80 11.27
CA HIS A 240 -32.29 10.04 11.57
C HIS A 240 -31.28 10.31 10.46
N SER A 241 -31.29 11.53 9.91
CA SER A 241 -30.38 11.93 8.83
C SER A 241 -29.70 13.24 9.18
N VAL A 242 -28.43 13.35 8.84
CA VAL A 242 -27.60 14.54 9.04
C VAL A 242 -26.78 14.85 7.81
N ALA A 243 -26.53 16.15 7.59
CA ALA A 243 -25.64 16.65 6.57
C ALA A 243 -24.33 17.12 7.22
N ILE A 244 -23.20 16.64 6.70
CA ILE A 244 -21.85 16.95 7.24
C ILE A 244 -21.00 17.51 6.10
N SER A 245 -20.33 18.63 6.38
CA SER A 245 -19.41 19.24 5.40
C SER A 245 -18.13 18.39 5.27
N GLN A 246 -17.56 18.38 4.07
CA GLN A 246 -16.27 17.75 3.80
C GLN A 246 -15.16 18.33 4.70
N GLU A 247 -15.18 19.65 4.99
CA GLU A 247 -14.26 20.28 5.92
C GLU A 247 -14.34 19.66 7.33
N SER A 248 -15.54 19.31 7.80
CA SER A 248 -15.71 18.65 9.10
C SER A 248 -15.11 17.24 9.09
N LEU A 249 -15.26 16.47 8.00
CA LEU A 249 -14.63 15.16 7.87
C LEU A 249 -13.10 15.27 7.78
N LEU A 250 -12.57 16.31 7.13
CA LEU A 250 -11.13 16.59 7.07
C LEU A 250 -10.52 16.81 8.46
N LYS A 251 -11.26 17.39 9.42
CA LYS A 251 -10.79 17.60 10.79
C LYS A 251 -10.31 16.30 11.47
N ALA A 252 -10.90 15.15 11.14
CA ALA A 252 -10.46 13.85 11.65
C ALA A 252 -9.02 13.52 11.22
N CYS A 253 -8.59 14.04 10.08
CA CYS A 253 -7.34 13.67 9.40
C CYS A 253 -6.18 14.65 9.70
N THR A 254 -6.44 15.80 10.33
CA THR A 254 -5.47 16.89 10.51
C THR A 254 -4.18 16.50 11.23
N SER A 255 -4.21 15.51 12.11
CA SER A 255 -3.02 15.02 12.82
C SER A 255 -2.32 13.87 12.11
N LEU A 256 -2.97 13.23 11.12
CA LEU A 256 -2.47 12.06 10.43
C LEU A 256 -1.79 12.42 9.10
N TYR A 257 -2.47 13.16 8.24
CA TYR A 257 -1.96 13.45 6.90
C TYR A 257 -0.60 14.14 6.89
N PRO A 258 -0.31 15.13 7.78
CA PRO A 258 1.04 15.68 7.87
C PRO A 258 2.12 14.64 8.19
N LYS A 259 1.81 13.63 9.04
CA LYS A 259 2.76 12.55 9.36
C LYS A 259 3.05 11.70 8.13
N ILE A 260 2.01 11.34 7.36
CA ILE A 260 2.15 10.56 6.11
C ILE A 260 2.96 11.37 5.10
N VAL A 261 2.60 12.63 4.86
CA VAL A 261 3.31 13.52 3.93
C VAL A 261 4.77 13.70 4.32
N GLN A 262 5.05 13.90 5.60
CA GLN A 262 6.42 14.03 6.10
C GLN A 262 7.22 12.74 5.92
N ALA A 263 6.61 11.59 6.22
CA ALA A 263 7.24 10.30 6.04
C ALA A 263 7.58 10.06 4.55
N ILE A 264 6.64 10.34 3.63
CA ILE A 264 6.89 10.21 2.18
C ILE A 264 8.00 11.17 1.72
N ARG A 265 7.98 12.43 2.18
CA ARG A 265 9.03 13.41 1.83
C ARG A 265 10.42 12.95 2.28
N SER A 266 10.51 12.26 3.41
CA SER A 266 11.80 11.73 3.89
C SER A 266 12.38 10.61 3.04
N GLU A 267 11.56 9.97 2.19
CA GLU A 267 11.99 8.89 1.28
C GLU A 267 12.38 9.41 -0.11
N ILE A 268 12.12 10.68 -0.39
CA ILE A 268 12.39 11.27 -1.72
C ILE A 268 13.62 12.16 -1.60
N GLY A 269 14.67 11.82 -2.33
CA GLY A 269 15.89 12.63 -2.39
C GLY A 269 15.65 14.01 -3.03
N THR A 270 16.52 14.95 -2.76
CA THR A 270 16.44 16.29 -3.34
C THR A 270 16.52 16.19 -4.87
N ASN A 271 15.48 16.68 -5.56
CA ASN A 271 15.31 16.61 -7.03
C ASN A 271 15.13 15.21 -7.62
N GLU A 272 14.81 14.20 -6.81
CA GLU A 272 14.41 12.88 -7.30
C GLU A 272 12.90 12.83 -7.54
N SER A 273 12.50 12.07 -8.56
CA SER A 273 11.10 11.73 -8.79
C SER A 273 10.80 10.38 -8.17
N ALA A 274 9.59 10.24 -7.61
CA ALA A 274 9.12 9.00 -7.06
C ALA A 274 7.72 8.66 -7.55
N SER A 275 7.41 7.37 -7.69
CA SER A 275 6.06 6.86 -7.89
C SER A 275 5.51 6.40 -6.55
N LEU A 276 4.37 6.95 -6.13
CA LEU A 276 3.63 6.52 -4.94
C LEU A 276 2.50 5.58 -5.34
N LEU A 277 2.61 4.34 -4.94
CA LEU A 277 1.55 3.34 -5.08
C LEU A 277 0.60 3.49 -3.89
N LEU A 278 -0.61 3.97 -4.13
CA LEU A 278 -1.62 4.17 -3.10
C LEU A 278 -2.56 2.97 -3.04
N SER A 279 -2.54 2.27 -1.91
CA SER A 279 -3.43 1.13 -1.67
C SER A 279 -4.90 1.51 -1.80
N HIS A 280 -5.71 0.62 -2.38
CA HIS A 280 -7.17 0.79 -2.48
C HIS A 280 -7.86 1.07 -1.14
N ARG A 281 -7.25 0.69 -0.03
CA ARG A 281 -7.77 0.93 1.33
C ARG A 281 -7.77 2.40 1.73
N LEU A 282 -7.01 3.23 1.01
CA LEU A 282 -6.86 4.66 1.24
C LEU A 282 -7.60 5.52 0.21
N GLN A 283 -8.12 4.89 -0.84
CA GLN A 283 -8.87 5.60 -1.88
C GLN A 283 -10.19 6.13 -1.34
N GLY A 284 -10.58 7.29 -1.79
CA GLY A 284 -11.79 7.97 -1.32
C GLY A 284 -11.68 8.67 0.05
N PHE A 285 -10.51 8.61 0.70
CA PHE A 285 -10.31 9.33 1.95
C PHE A 285 -10.28 10.84 1.72
N PRO A 286 -11.15 11.61 2.42
CA PRO A 286 -11.31 13.04 2.18
C PRO A 286 -9.98 13.78 2.35
N GLY A 287 -9.54 14.51 1.32
CA GLY A 287 -8.34 15.35 1.33
C GLY A 287 -6.99 14.63 1.36
N LEU A 288 -6.95 13.31 1.32
CA LEU A 288 -5.69 12.57 1.32
C LEU A 288 -4.90 12.80 0.03
N LYS A 289 -5.56 12.65 -1.10
CA LYS A 289 -4.92 12.79 -2.42
C LYS A 289 -4.40 14.21 -2.64
N GLU A 290 -5.18 15.21 -2.26
CA GLU A 290 -4.81 16.62 -2.29
C GLU A 290 -3.60 16.89 -1.39
N SER A 291 -3.56 16.30 -0.19
CA SER A 291 -2.42 16.40 0.72
C SER A 291 -1.14 15.76 0.15
N LEU A 292 -1.29 14.64 -0.54
CA LEU A 292 -0.17 13.93 -1.18
C LEU A 292 0.35 14.68 -2.42
N GLN A 293 -0.54 15.37 -3.18
CA GLN A 293 -0.17 16.21 -4.33
C GLN A 293 0.72 17.41 -3.94
N LEU A 294 0.75 17.79 -2.66
CA LEU A 294 1.67 18.83 -2.17
C LEU A 294 3.15 18.37 -2.08
N VAL A 295 3.41 17.08 -2.32
CA VAL A 295 4.78 16.55 -2.38
C VAL A 295 5.32 16.72 -3.79
N ALA A 296 6.39 17.49 -3.92
CA ALA A 296 7.01 17.76 -5.23
C ALA A 296 7.58 16.47 -5.85
N ASN A 297 7.50 16.37 -7.18
CA ASN A 297 8.03 15.26 -7.97
C ASN A 297 7.45 13.87 -7.59
N LEU A 298 6.23 13.83 -7.04
CA LEU A 298 5.53 12.60 -6.69
C LEU A 298 4.43 12.31 -7.70
N GLU A 299 4.54 11.17 -8.37
CA GLU A 299 3.47 10.60 -9.19
C GLU A 299 2.63 9.66 -8.33
N ILE A 300 1.32 9.90 -8.22
CA ILE A 300 0.42 9.07 -7.41
C ILE A 300 -0.31 8.10 -8.33
N ILE A 301 -0.19 6.80 -8.03
CA ILE A 301 -0.81 5.71 -8.76
C ILE A 301 -1.77 4.98 -7.81
N ASP A 302 -3.05 5.08 -8.09
CA ASP A 302 -4.10 4.38 -7.35
C ASP A 302 -4.10 2.90 -7.74
N LEU A 303 -3.90 2.00 -6.77
CA LEU A 303 -3.89 0.56 -7.01
C LEU A 303 -5.31 -0.01 -6.97
N PRO A 304 -5.75 -0.77 -7.98
CA PRO A 304 -6.98 -1.55 -7.91
C PRO A 304 -6.98 -2.50 -6.71
N LYS A 305 -8.17 -2.82 -6.20
CA LYS A 305 -8.35 -3.71 -5.04
C LYS A 305 -7.71 -5.09 -5.29
N GLU A 306 -7.84 -5.58 -6.50
CA GLU A 306 -7.41 -6.93 -6.91
C GLU A 306 -5.94 -6.99 -7.36
N LYS A 307 -5.27 -5.84 -7.58
CA LYS A 307 -3.93 -5.74 -8.21
C LYS A 307 -2.91 -6.72 -7.64
N ALA A 308 -2.76 -6.78 -6.32
CA ALA A 308 -1.76 -7.64 -5.70
C ALA A 308 -2.06 -9.13 -5.93
N ASN A 309 -3.33 -9.52 -5.77
CA ASN A 309 -3.78 -10.90 -5.94
C ASN A 309 -3.65 -11.35 -7.40
N ASP A 310 -4.08 -10.53 -8.36
CA ASP A 310 -3.97 -10.83 -9.79
C ASP A 310 -2.52 -10.92 -10.23
N SER A 311 -1.68 -10.02 -9.76
CA SER A 311 -0.24 -10.08 -10.04
C SER A 311 0.39 -11.33 -9.45
N ALA A 312 0.02 -11.75 -8.23
CA ALA A 312 0.55 -12.98 -7.63
C ALA A 312 0.08 -14.24 -8.38
N ALA A 313 -1.15 -14.26 -8.86
CA ALA A 313 -1.65 -15.34 -9.71
C ALA A 313 -0.93 -15.38 -11.06
N THR A 314 -0.68 -14.23 -11.70
CA THR A 314 0.01 -14.13 -12.98
C THR A 314 1.48 -14.54 -12.87
N HIS A 315 2.18 -14.06 -11.84
CA HIS A 315 3.61 -14.33 -11.62
C HIS A 315 3.88 -15.55 -10.71
N ASN A 316 2.90 -16.46 -10.58
CA ASN A 316 2.98 -17.60 -9.68
C ASN A 316 4.23 -18.45 -9.88
N ALA A 317 4.66 -18.69 -11.12
CA ALA A 317 5.84 -19.49 -11.43
C ALA A 317 7.13 -18.92 -10.83
N THR A 318 7.25 -17.58 -10.77
CA THR A 318 8.40 -16.91 -10.15
C THR A 318 8.33 -16.92 -8.62
N ILE A 319 7.12 -16.85 -8.07
CA ILE A 319 6.89 -16.82 -6.61
C ILE A 319 7.07 -18.21 -6.01
N ILE A 320 6.52 -19.24 -6.66
CA ILE A 320 6.58 -20.63 -6.20
C ILE A 320 8.01 -21.19 -6.33
N GLY A 321 8.75 -20.76 -7.35
CA GLY A 321 10.08 -21.33 -7.63
C GLY A 321 10.05 -22.82 -8.01
N ASN A 322 11.24 -23.41 -8.12
CA ASN A 322 11.41 -24.82 -8.54
C ASN A 322 11.78 -25.77 -7.39
N GLY A 323 11.71 -25.31 -6.14
CA GLY A 323 12.16 -26.08 -4.97
C GLY A 323 11.02 -26.53 -4.06
N ASP A 324 11.31 -27.49 -3.18
CA ASP A 324 10.39 -27.95 -2.14
C ASP A 324 10.29 -26.99 -0.95
N THR A 325 11.14 -25.96 -0.91
CA THR A 325 11.18 -24.98 0.18
C THR A 325 10.42 -23.71 -0.17
N VAL A 326 9.53 -23.29 0.72
CA VAL A 326 8.82 -22.01 0.60
C VAL A 326 9.81 -20.86 0.86
N SER A 327 9.92 -19.97 -0.12
CA SER A 327 10.75 -18.75 0.00
C SER A 327 9.90 -17.50 0.13
N HIS A 328 10.41 -16.50 0.88
CA HIS A 328 9.80 -15.17 0.93
C HIS A 328 10.41 -14.30 -0.16
N VAL A 329 9.62 -14.00 -1.18
CA VAL A 329 10.03 -13.20 -2.34
C VAL A 329 9.89 -11.73 -2.02
N VAL A 330 11.01 -11.03 -1.88
CA VAL A 330 11.11 -9.58 -1.62
C VAL A 330 11.68 -8.81 -2.80
N GLN A 331 11.89 -9.50 -3.92
CA GLN A 331 12.34 -8.91 -5.18
C GLN A 331 11.78 -9.70 -6.36
N LEU A 332 11.40 -9.00 -7.42
CA LEU A 332 10.88 -9.59 -8.66
C LEU A 332 11.49 -8.88 -9.87
N GLY A 333 11.91 -9.67 -10.85
CA GLY A 333 12.32 -9.14 -12.14
C GLY A 333 11.12 -8.58 -12.90
N THR A 334 11.25 -7.44 -13.53
CA THR A 334 10.18 -6.81 -14.32
C THR A 334 10.03 -7.43 -15.71
N GLY A 335 10.34 -8.70 -15.91
CA GLY A 335 10.09 -9.52 -17.12
C GLY A 335 10.58 -8.98 -18.48
N GLU A 336 10.51 -7.71 -18.67
CA GLU A 336 11.24 -6.90 -19.64
C GLU A 336 12.16 -5.98 -18.84
N VAL A 337 13.47 -6.07 -19.06
CA VAL A 337 14.27 -4.86 -19.01
C VAL A 337 13.55 -3.96 -20.01
N ALA A 338 12.63 -3.13 -19.54
CA ALA A 338 12.26 -1.96 -20.30
C ALA A 338 13.57 -1.28 -20.55
N ALA A 339 14.09 -1.47 -21.76
CA ALA A 339 15.19 -0.67 -22.23
C ALA A 339 14.76 0.75 -21.85
N PRO A 340 15.60 1.50 -21.10
CA PRO A 340 15.22 2.84 -20.64
C PRO A 340 14.58 3.49 -21.85
N PRO A 341 13.38 4.07 -21.76
CA PRO A 341 12.58 4.44 -22.91
C PRO A 341 13.54 5.06 -23.89
N LYS A 342 13.66 4.49 -25.10
CA LYS A 342 14.55 5.04 -26.14
C LYS A 342 14.08 6.46 -26.28
N ARG A 343 14.70 7.35 -25.51
CA ARG A 343 14.44 8.76 -25.58
C ARG A 343 14.85 9.14 -26.98
N GLU A 344 13.87 9.50 -27.78
CA GLU A 344 14.11 10.00 -29.11
C GLU A 344 15.13 11.12 -28.95
N THR A 345 16.35 10.84 -29.39
CA THR A 345 17.46 11.79 -29.40
C THR A 345 17.25 12.75 -30.55
N SER A 346 16.23 13.59 -30.46
CA SER A 346 16.16 14.79 -31.30
C SER A 346 16.86 15.94 -30.58
N ALA A 347 18.17 15.82 -30.42
CA ALA A 347 19.02 16.94 -30.01
C ALA A 347 19.21 17.96 -31.13
N THR A 348 18.16 18.25 -31.88
CA THR A 348 18.16 19.30 -32.88
C THR A 348 17.95 20.64 -32.19
N GLY A 349 19.06 21.35 -31.94
CA GLY A 349 19.02 22.74 -31.48
C GLY A 349 19.98 23.16 -30.38
N ALA A 350 20.63 22.24 -29.66
CA ALA A 350 21.63 22.63 -28.68
C ALA A 350 22.91 23.11 -29.38
N THR A 351 23.41 24.30 -29.03
CA THR A 351 24.60 24.91 -29.63
C THR A 351 25.76 25.01 -28.63
N HIS A 352 25.52 24.96 -27.34
CA HIS A 352 26.51 25.14 -26.28
C HIS A 352 26.26 24.24 -25.08
N ILE A 353 27.34 23.92 -24.35
CA ILE A 353 27.31 23.27 -23.01
C ILE A 353 27.58 24.35 -21.98
N LEU A 354 26.73 24.42 -20.95
CA LEU A 354 26.98 25.29 -19.80
C LEU A 354 27.69 24.49 -18.70
N TRP A 355 28.95 24.91 -18.41
CA TRP A 355 29.76 24.31 -17.37
C TRP A 355 30.42 25.37 -16.51
N ARG A 356 30.31 25.30 -15.18
CA ARG A 356 30.91 26.27 -14.25
C ARG A 356 30.66 27.75 -14.62
N HIS A 357 29.43 28.05 -15.02
CA HIS A 357 29.00 29.37 -15.52
C HIS A 357 29.62 29.84 -16.86
N GLN A 358 30.33 28.98 -17.58
CA GLN A 358 30.82 29.23 -18.92
C GLN A 358 30.04 28.41 -19.96
N ALA A 359 29.62 29.08 -21.04
CA ALA A 359 29.01 28.43 -22.18
C ALA A 359 30.06 28.11 -23.21
N THR A 360 30.22 26.82 -23.55
CA THR A 360 31.19 26.35 -24.55
C THR A 360 30.43 25.80 -25.75
N ALA A 361 30.80 26.27 -26.96
CA ALA A 361 30.14 25.84 -28.19
C ALA A 361 30.37 24.35 -28.48
N ILE A 362 29.32 23.64 -28.89
CA ILE A 362 29.35 22.24 -29.30
C ILE A 362 29.78 22.20 -30.78
N GLY A 363 31.04 21.93 -31.05
CA GLY A 363 31.55 21.69 -32.39
C GLY A 363 31.59 20.21 -32.77
N LYS A 364 31.72 19.88 -34.05
CA LYS A 364 31.79 18.49 -34.58
C LYS A 364 32.94 17.65 -33.99
N ALA A 365 33.90 18.25 -33.28
CA ALA A 365 35.09 17.62 -32.70
C ALA A 365 35.19 17.81 -31.18
N LEU A 366 34.14 18.15 -30.49
CA LEU A 366 34.17 18.34 -29.03
C LEU A 366 34.27 17.01 -28.32
N LEU A 367 35.27 16.85 -27.49
CA LEU A 367 35.43 15.78 -26.54
C LEU A 367 34.95 16.24 -25.17
N ILE A 368 34.09 15.44 -24.57
CA ILE A 368 33.70 15.60 -23.18
C ILE A 368 34.32 14.42 -22.45
N ASP A 369 35.30 14.65 -21.60
CA ASP A 369 35.83 13.65 -20.68
C ASP A 369 34.98 13.55 -19.39
N ALA A 370 35.39 12.67 -18.49
CA ALA A 370 34.68 12.47 -17.20
C ALA A 370 34.57 13.77 -16.37
N ASP A 371 35.49 14.72 -16.57
CA ASP A 371 35.51 16.03 -15.90
C ASP A 371 34.83 17.12 -16.72
N LEU A 372 34.24 16.76 -17.87
CA LEU A 372 33.68 17.71 -18.86
C LEU A 372 34.65 18.76 -19.32
N SER A 373 35.95 18.45 -19.36
CA SER A 373 36.91 19.25 -20.03
C SER A 373 36.76 19.09 -21.55
N THR A 374 36.95 20.18 -22.30
CA THR A 374 36.88 20.16 -23.74
C THR A 374 38.29 19.97 -24.31
N GLY A 375 38.48 18.95 -25.13
CA GLY A 375 39.79 18.64 -25.70
C GLY A 375 39.72 17.85 -27.03
N PRO A 376 40.84 17.53 -27.67
CA PRO A 376 40.82 16.73 -28.90
C PRO A 376 40.42 15.29 -28.65
N ARG A 377 39.75 14.66 -29.61
CA ARG A 377 39.14 13.32 -29.51
C ARG A 377 40.17 12.23 -29.19
N SER A 378 39.95 11.47 -28.12
CA SER A 378 40.62 10.19 -27.89
C SER A 378 39.68 9.01 -28.25
N SER A 379 40.26 7.88 -28.67
CA SER A 379 39.53 6.71 -29.17
C SER A 379 38.69 5.95 -28.10
N ASN A 380 38.76 6.35 -26.84
CA ASN A 380 38.13 5.64 -25.70
C ASN A 380 36.99 6.45 -25.05
N ASN A 381 36.16 7.14 -25.81
CA ASN A 381 35.08 7.94 -25.27
C ASN A 381 33.96 7.08 -24.65
N PRO A 382 33.55 7.40 -23.43
CA PRO A 382 32.33 6.82 -22.86
C PRO A 382 31.10 7.26 -23.67
N ALA A 383 30.12 6.41 -23.74
CA ALA A 383 28.82 6.73 -24.38
C ALA A 383 28.21 7.95 -23.72
N ILE A 384 27.85 8.95 -24.52
CA ILE A 384 27.17 10.16 -24.06
C ILE A 384 25.70 10.06 -24.46
N THR A 385 24.81 10.18 -23.51
CA THR A 385 23.37 10.19 -23.74
C THR A 385 22.82 11.61 -23.61
N LEU A 386 22.14 12.09 -24.64
CA LEU A 386 21.42 13.36 -24.64
C LEU A 386 19.93 13.07 -24.32
N TYR A 387 19.36 13.85 -23.42
CA TYR A 387 17.94 13.74 -23.11
C TYR A 387 17.31 15.08 -22.79
N THR A 388 15.98 15.18 -22.91
CA THR A 388 15.23 16.39 -22.58
C THR A 388 14.56 16.23 -21.24
N ARG A 389 14.72 17.21 -20.34
CA ARG A 389 14.04 17.32 -19.07
C ARG A 389 13.54 18.76 -18.91
N ASP A 390 12.26 18.96 -18.59
CA ASP A 390 11.64 20.27 -18.38
C ASP A 390 11.92 21.26 -19.52
N ASN A 391 11.78 20.81 -20.79
CA ASN A 391 12.13 21.55 -22.00
C ASN A 391 13.62 21.94 -22.13
N GLN A 392 14.48 21.37 -21.31
CA GLN A 392 15.93 21.58 -21.39
C GLN A 392 16.63 20.29 -21.86
N ILE A 393 17.65 20.44 -22.68
CA ILE A 393 18.45 19.31 -23.16
C ILE A 393 19.57 19.06 -22.14
N MET A 394 19.66 17.84 -21.65
CA MET A 394 20.64 17.39 -20.66
C MET A 394 21.64 16.42 -21.29
N ILE A 395 22.86 16.39 -20.79
CA ILE A 395 23.87 15.37 -21.09
C ILE A 395 24.05 14.46 -19.91
N GLU A 396 24.08 13.17 -20.15
CA GLU A 396 24.49 12.17 -19.16
C GLU A 396 25.74 11.43 -19.71
N CYS A 397 26.80 11.44 -18.93
CA CYS A 397 28.00 10.65 -19.18
C CYS A 397 27.94 9.39 -18.32
N SER A 398 28.61 8.31 -18.75
CA SER A 398 28.66 7.04 -17.98
C SER A 398 29.21 7.16 -16.55
N ALA A 399 29.73 8.33 -16.16
CA ALA A 399 30.15 8.67 -14.80
C ALA A 399 29.05 9.30 -13.91
N GLY A 400 27.79 9.41 -14.36
CA GLY A 400 26.62 9.59 -13.50
C GLY A 400 26.23 11.01 -13.10
N VAL A 401 26.81 12.09 -13.62
CA VAL A 401 26.35 13.45 -13.27
C VAL A 401 25.76 14.15 -14.49
N PRO A 402 24.44 14.42 -14.52
CA PRO A 402 23.82 15.12 -15.65
C PRO A 402 24.28 16.57 -15.78
N ARG A 403 24.41 17.05 -17.01
CA ARG A 403 24.83 18.42 -17.35
C ARG A 403 23.82 19.07 -18.30
N LEU A 404 23.66 20.37 -18.13
CA LEU A 404 22.69 21.15 -18.90
C LEU A 404 23.26 21.56 -20.26
N LEU A 405 22.53 21.26 -21.33
CA LEU A 405 22.73 21.78 -22.65
C LEU A 405 21.85 23.01 -22.90
N ILE A 406 22.40 24.05 -23.40
CA ILE A 406 21.71 25.30 -23.70
C ILE A 406 21.77 25.65 -25.18
N ASN A 407 20.72 26.23 -25.73
CA ASN A 407 20.70 26.82 -27.04
C ASN A 407 20.82 28.32 -26.89
N LEU A 408 22.00 28.84 -27.21
CA LEU A 408 22.20 30.28 -27.30
C LEU A 408 21.81 30.73 -28.72
N LYS A 409 20.62 31.32 -28.84
CA LYS A 409 20.25 32.04 -30.05
C LYS A 409 21.19 33.22 -30.18
N ARG A 410 21.83 33.35 -31.36
CA ARG A 410 22.53 34.56 -31.78
C ARG A 410 21.56 35.71 -31.94
#